data_c41fe696299946fe7d5dbc71cc1cd14f
#
_entry.id   c41fe696299946fe7d5dbc71cc1cd14f
#
_cell.length_a   1.000
_cell.length_b   1.000
_cell.length_c   1.000
_cell.angle_alpha   90.00
_cell.angle_beta   90.00
_cell.angle_gamma   90.00
#
_symmetry.space_group_name_H-M   'P 1'
#
loop_
_entity.id
_entity.type
_entity.pdbx_description
1 polymer ?
#
loop_
_entity_poly.entity_id
_entity_poly.type
_entity_poly.pdbx_seq_one_letter_code
_entity_poly.pdbx_strand_id
1 'polypeptide(L)'
;MTPSQLRPPSQTTLKKYGLTIESWCAMGDMQDWKCPVCGEEFTQERRPVIDHEHVRNFKNMTPENKVKYIRGLLHNFCNRRLVAKGMTVERAYGIYLYLSDYQMRLNDN
;
A
#
# COMPACT_ATOMS: atom_id res chain seq x y z
N MET A 1 6.92 15.36 -4.39
CA MET A 1 6.04 16.20 -5.20
C MET A 1 5.04 15.35 -5.96
N THR A 2 3.75 15.68 -5.86
CA THR A 2 2.70 14.90 -6.52
C THR A 2 2.80 15.05 -8.04
N PRO A 3 2.76 13.95 -8.80
CA PRO A 3 2.63 14.08 -10.25
C PRO A 3 1.38 14.89 -10.60
N SER A 4 1.51 15.79 -11.56
CA SER A 4 0.44 16.73 -11.91
C SER A 4 -0.84 16.02 -12.38
N GLN A 5 -0.73 14.79 -12.82
CA GLN A 5 -1.84 13.99 -13.34
C GLN A 5 -2.61 13.22 -12.25
N LEU A 6 -2.09 13.19 -11.03
CA LEU A 6 -2.73 12.45 -9.95
C LEU A 6 -3.52 13.37 -9.05
N ARG A 7 -4.81 13.05 -8.91
CA ARG A 7 -5.66 13.76 -7.95
C ARG A 7 -5.48 13.16 -6.57
N PRO A 8 -5.34 14.00 -5.54
CA PRO A 8 -5.35 13.50 -4.17
C PRO A 8 -6.74 12.96 -3.82
N PRO A 9 -6.82 12.11 -2.78
CA PRO A 9 -8.12 11.68 -2.26
C PRO A 9 -8.90 12.86 -1.71
N SER A 10 -10.21 12.68 -1.54
CA SER A 10 -11.06 13.70 -0.93
C SER A 10 -10.68 13.88 0.54
N GLN A 11 -11.07 15.05 1.10
CA GLN A 11 -10.87 15.32 2.51
C GLN A 11 -11.51 14.24 3.40
N THR A 12 -12.69 13.78 3.01
CA THR A 12 -13.38 12.73 3.75
C THR A 12 -12.56 11.45 3.80
N THR A 13 -11.99 11.06 2.66
CA THR A 13 -11.14 9.86 2.60
C THR A 13 -9.87 10.03 3.44
N LEU A 14 -9.22 11.18 3.32
CA LEU A 14 -8.00 11.44 4.09
C LEU A 14 -8.28 11.38 5.59
N LYS A 15 -9.36 12.00 6.04
CA LYS A 15 -9.73 11.99 7.47
C LYS A 15 -10.01 10.58 7.98
N LYS A 16 -10.61 9.75 7.13
CA LYS A 16 -10.90 8.35 7.48
C LYS A 16 -9.63 7.60 7.91
N TYR A 17 -8.49 7.98 7.37
CA TYR A 17 -7.20 7.32 7.64
C TYR A 17 -6.27 8.17 8.51
N GLY A 18 -6.73 9.29 9.00
CA GLY A 18 -5.91 10.17 9.84
C GLY A 18 -4.84 10.93 9.07
N LEU A 19 -5.04 11.12 7.77
CA LEU A 19 -4.06 11.75 6.91
C LEU A 19 -4.45 13.17 6.54
N THR A 20 -3.44 13.96 6.20
CA THR A 20 -3.60 15.26 5.55
C THR A 20 -3.10 15.12 4.11
N ILE A 21 -3.36 16.14 3.29
CA ILE A 21 -2.84 16.17 1.93
C ILE A 21 -1.31 16.14 1.95
N GLU A 22 -0.70 16.84 2.89
CA GLU A 22 0.75 16.89 3.03
C GLU A 22 1.34 15.53 3.38
N SER A 23 0.72 14.80 4.31
CA SER A 23 1.21 13.48 4.69
C SER A 23 0.99 12.46 3.58
N TRP A 24 -0.12 12.58 2.85
CA TRP A 24 -0.37 11.72 1.68
C TRP A 24 0.69 11.96 0.59
N CYS A 25 0.99 13.22 0.31
CA CYS A 25 2.03 13.56 -0.67
C CYS A 25 3.40 13.06 -0.23
N ALA A 26 3.71 13.17 1.05
CA ALA A 26 4.99 12.69 1.58
C ALA A 26 5.15 11.19 1.39
N MET A 27 4.05 10.42 1.60
CA MET A 27 4.09 8.98 1.35
C MET A 27 4.37 8.67 -0.12
N GLY A 28 3.68 9.37 -1.02
CA GLY A 28 3.89 9.19 -2.44
C GLY A 28 5.33 9.51 -2.85
N ASP A 29 5.87 10.61 -2.34
CA ASP A 29 7.26 11.00 -2.63
C ASP A 29 8.24 9.95 -2.14
N MET A 30 8.02 9.39 -0.95
CA MET A 30 8.90 8.34 -0.41
C MET A 30 8.89 7.09 -1.26
N GLN A 31 7.81 6.82 -1.96
CA GLN A 31 7.66 5.64 -2.80
C GLN A 31 8.00 5.94 -4.27
N ASP A 32 8.45 7.13 -4.58
CA ASP A 32 8.66 7.60 -5.96
C ASP A 32 7.39 7.45 -6.81
N TRP A 33 6.24 7.56 -6.17
CA TRP A 33 4.93 7.44 -6.80
C TRP A 33 4.75 6.12 -7.55
N LYS A 34 5.34 5.07 -7.01
CA LYS A 34 5.24 3.70 -7.51
C LYS A 34 4.68 2.80 -6.41
N CYS A 35 3.92 1.79 -6.83
CA CYS A 35 3.43 0.77 -5.91
C CYS A 35 4.60 -0.12 -5.49
N PRO A 36 4.90 -0.23 -4.19
CA PRO A 36 6.04 -1.04 -3.76
C PRO A 36 5.85 -2.54 -3.95
N VAL A 37 4.61 -2.99 -4.19
CA VAL A 37 4.34 -4.42 -4.39
C VAL A 37 4.59 -4.83 -5.84
N CYS A 38 4.00 -4.10 -6.80
CA CYS A 38 4.16 -4.46 -8.21
C CYS A 38 5.24 -3.65 -8.92
N GLY A 39 5.72 -2.57 -8.34
CA GLY A 39 6.76 -1.73 -8.91
C GLY A 39 6.30 -0.77 -9.99
N GLU A 40 5.03 -0.77 -10.33
CA GLU A 40 4.51 0.09 -11.40
C GLU A 40 4.08 1.44 -10.88
N GLU A 41 4.18 2.45 -11.73
CA GLU A 41 3.82 3.81 -11.38
C GLU A 41 2.32 3.96 -11.13
N PHE A 42 1.98 4.89 -10.23
CA PHE A 42 0.59 5.32 -10.05
C PHE A 42 0.23 6.27 -11.18
N THR A 43 -0.90 6.03 -11.81
CA THR A 43 -1.43 6.89 -12.86
C THR A 43 -2.87 7.27 -12.50
N GLN A 44 -3.47 8.18 -13.28
CA GLN A 44 -4.87 8.54 -13.04
C GLN A 44 -5.81 7.37 -13.30
N GLU A 45 -5.45 6.47 -14.21
CA GLU A 45 -6.21 5.26 -14.49
C GLU A 45 -5.99 4.16 -13.46
N ARG A 46 -4.79 4.14 -12.86
CA ARG A 46 -4.42 3.19 -11.81
C ARG A 46 -3.92 3.97 -10.59
N ARG A 47 -4.87 4.59 -9.91
CA ARG A 47 -4.59 5.50 -8.81
C ARG A 47 -4.16 4.74 -7.55
N PRO A 48 -3.37 5.39 -6.69
CA PRO A 48 -3.01 4.76 -5.42
C PRO A 48 -4.20 4.71 -4.48
N VAL A 49 -4.26 3.65 -3.69
CA VAL A 49 -5.16 3.55 -2.55
C VAL A 49 -4.33 3.50 -1.26
N ILE A 50 -4.94 3.91 -0.16
CA ILE A 50 -4.27 3.94 1.13
C ILE A 50 -4.37 2.56 1.76
N ASP A 51 -3.20 1.98 2.09
CA ASP A 51 -3.12 0.69 2.73
C ASP A 51 -2.88 0.86 4.23
N HIS A 52 -3.59 0.09 5.04
CA HIS A 52 -3.43 0.12 6.49
C HIS A 52 -3.52 -1.28 7.07
N GLU A 53 -2.90 -1.46 8.22
CA GLU A 53 -3.03 -2.70 8.96
C GLU A 53 -4.45 -2.80 9.53
N HIS A 54 -5.09 -3.96 9.40
CA HIS A 54 -6.45 -4.17 9.88
C HIS A 54 -6.41 -4.47 11.38
N VAL A 55 -6.65 -3.44 12.18
CA VAL A 55 -6.67 -3.55 13.64
C VAL A 55 -8.06 -3.25 14.16
N ARG A 56 -8.35 -3.81 15.33
CA ARG A 56 -9.65 -3.63 15.97
C ARG A 56 -9.88 -2.16 16.29
N ASN A 57 -11.09 -1.68 16.06
CA ASN A 57 -11.53 -0.31 16.39
C ASN A 57 -10.79 0.80 15.65
N PHE A 58 -10.16 0.49 14.53
CA PHE A 58 -9.46 1.51 13.73
C PHE A 58 -10.36 2.71 13.45
N LYS A 59 -11.61 2.44 13.07
CA LYS A 59 -12.59 3.45 12.70
C LYS A 59 -12.80 4.50 13.80
N ASN A 60 -12.70 4.10 15.07
CA ASN A 60 -12.96 4.97 16.22
C ASN A 60 -11.71 5.59 16.82
N MET A 61 -10.56 5.37 16.22
CA MET A 61 -9.32 5.93 16.72
C MET A 61 -9.17 7.42 16.38
N THR A 62 -8.36 8.12 17.15
CA THR A 62 -7.98 9.50 16.83
C THR A 62 -7.08 9.50 15.60
N PRO A 63 -6.99 10.63 14.86
CA PRO A 63 -6.08 10.69 13.71
C PRO A 63 -4.64 10.32 14.07
N GLU A 64 -4.16 10.75 15.23
CA GLU A 64 -2.80 10.45 15.69
C GLU A 64 -2.58 8.96 15.85
N ASN A 65 -3.60 8.21 16.27
CA ASN A 65 -3.49 6.76 16.42
C ASN A 65 -3.68 6.05 15.09
N LYS A 66 -4.60 6.52 14.25
CA LYS A 66 -4.83 5.93 12.94
C LYS A 66 -3.56 5.92 12.08
N VAL A 67 -2.82 7.02 12.09
CA VAL A 67 -1.65 7.17 11.24
C VAL A 67 -0.58 6.13 11.53
N LYS A 68 -0.53 5.61 12.76
CA LYS A 68 0.43 4.57 13.13
C LYS A 68 0.23 3.28 12.37
N TYR A 69 -0.98 3.03 11.87
CA TYR A 69 -1.33 1.79 11.18
C TYR A 69 -1.38 1.96 9.67
N ILE A 70 -1.08 3.15 9.16
CA ILE A 70 -0.99 3.38 7.72
C ILE A 70 0.34 2.83 7.23
N ARG A 71 0.29 1.91 6.26
CA ARG A 71 1.50 1.26 5.74
C ARG A 71 2.05 1.97 4.51
N GLY A 72 1.19 2.51 3.67
CA GLY A 72 1.65 3.21 2.47
C GLY A 72 0.56 3.28 1.42
N LEU A 73 0.99 3.53 0.19
CA LEU A 73 0.11 3.61 -0.97
C LEU A 73 0.37 2.41 -1.87
N LEU A 74 -0.70 1.76 -2.33
CA LEU A 74 -0.62 0.59 -3.21
C LEU A 74 -1.62 0.76 -4.35
N HIS A 75 -1.43 0.00 -5.42
CA HIS A 75 -2.51 -0.18 -6.39
C HIS A 75 -3.63 -0.97 -5.74
N ASN A 76 -4.86 -0.75 -6.20
CA ASN A 76 -6.04 -1.40 -5.63
C ASN A 76 -5.94 -2.92 -5.66
N PHE A 77 -5.47 -3.48 -6.79
CA PHE A 77 -5.28 -4.94 -6.90
C PHE A 77 -4.31 -5.44 -5.84
N CYS A 78 -3.15 -4.78 -5.70
CA CYS A 78 -2.13 -5.19 -4.74
C CYS A 78 -2.64 -5.11 -3.31
N ASN A 79 -3.43 -4.08 -3.01
CA ASN A 79 -3.99 -3.89 -1.67
C ASN A 79 -5.07 -4.93 -1.35
N ARG A 80 -5.97 -5.20 -2.30
CA ARG A 80 -7.11 -6.08 -2.04
C ARG A 80 -6.79 -7.56 -2.21
N ARG A 81 -5.87 -7.91 -3.10
CA ARG A 81 -5.61 -9.30 -3.47
C ARG A 81 -4.32 -9.85 -2.91
N LEU A 82 -3.31 -9.01 -2.72
CA LEU A 82 -1.99 -9.48 -2.30
C LEU A 82 -1.68 -9.12 -0.85
N VAL A 83 -1.76 -7.85 -0.48
CA VAL A 83 -1.51 -7.42 0.90
C VAL A 83 -2.85 -7.32 1.63
N ALA A 84 -3.63 -8.38 1.55
CA ALA A 84 -4.97 -8.43 2.10
C ALA A 84 -4.94 -8.73 3.60
N LYS A 85 -6.12 -8.61 4.22
CA LYS A 85 -6.29 -8.97 5.62
C LYS A 85 -5.80 -10.41 5.84
N GLY A 86 -4.98 -10.61 6.84
CA GLY A 86 -4.39 -11.92 7.13
C GLY A 86 -3.02 -12.14 6.54
N MET A 87 -2.53 -11.24 5.67
CA MET A 87 -1.17 -11.34 5.19
C MET A 87 -0.21 -10.88 6.29
N THR A 88 0.83 -11.65 6.52
CA THR A 88 1.87 -11.35 7.50
C THR A 88 3.23 -11.38 6.83
N VAL A 89 4.24 -10.85 7.51
CA VAL A 89 5.63 -10.92 7.02
C VAL A 89 6.03 -12.38 6.81
N GLU A 90 5.67 -13.26 7.75
CA GLU A 90 6.01 -14.68 7.69
C GLU A 90 5.36 -15.35 6.49
N ARG A 91 4.09 -15.05 6.23
CA ARG A 91 3.38 -15.60 5.07
C ARG A 91 3.95 -15.08 3.77
N ALA A 92 4.26 -13.79 3.71
CA ALA A 92 4.85 -13.19 2.52
C ALA A 92 6.21 -13.83 2.23
N TYR A 93 7.00 -14.04 3.27
CA TYR A 93 8.30 -14.71 3.13
C TYR A 93 8.12 -16.15 2.65
N GLY A 94 7.13 -16.86 3.17
CA GLY A 94 6.81 -18.21 2.72
C GLY A 94 6.45 -18.25 1.25
N ILE A 95 5.65 -17.29 0.78
CA ILE A 95 5.30 -17.18 -0.64
C ILE A 95 6.57 -16.93 -1.46
N TYR A 96 7.43 -16.04 -0.99
CA TYR A 96 8.69 -15.75 -1.66
C TYR A 96 9.54 -17.02 -1.82
N LEU A 97 9.72 -17.77 -0.74
CA LEU A 97 10.51 -19.01 -0.78
C LEU A 97 9.90 -20.04 -1.72
N TYR A 98 8.58 -20.20 -1.65
CA TYR A 98 7.88 -21.16 -2.50
C TYR A 98 8.08 -20.85 -3.98
N LEU A 99 7.91 -19.60 -4.36
CA LEU A 99 8.07 -19.19 -5.75
C LEU A 99 9.54 -19.20 -6.18
N SER A 100 10.44 -18.83 -5.29
CA SER A 100 11.88 -18.84 -5.57
C SER A 100 12.39 -20.26 -5.81
N ASP A 101 11.92 -21.23 -5.02
CA ASP A 101 12.29 -22.62 -5.22
C ASP A 101 11.87 -23.13 -6.60
N TYR A 102 10.65 -22.80 -7.01
CA TYR A 102 10.17 -23.16 -8.33
C TYR A 102 11.03 -22.51 -9.43
N GLN A 103 11.36 -21.24 -9.30
CA GLN A 103 12.21 -20.53 -10.26
C GLN A 103 13.57 -21.21 -10.37
N MET A 104 14.17 -21.58 -9.27
CA MET A 104 15.48 -22.24 -9.25
C MET A 104 15.42 -23.59 -9.98
N ARG A 105 14.37 -24.36 -9.76
CA ARG A 105 14.20 -25.65 -10.44
C ARG A 105 14.07 -25.48 -11.96
N LEU A 106 13.37 -24.43 -12.39
CA LEU A 106 13.23 -24.16 -13.82
C LEU A 106 14.58 -23.80 -14.44
N ASN A 107 15.40 -23.02 -13.72
CA ASN A 107 16.68 -22.57 -14.22
C ASN A 107 17.74 -23.68 -14.27
N ASP A 108 17.56 -24.74 -13.48
CA ASP A 108 18.50 -25.87 -13.42
C ASP A 108 18.30 -26.87 -14.57
N ASN A 109 17.28 -26.72 -15.37
CA ASN A 109 17.00 -27.64 -16.48
C ASN A 109 17.61 -27.14 -17.79
#